data_a1301b1919a64a3f433a2bb064f4b528
#
_entry.id   a1301b1919a64a3f433a2bb064f4b528
#
_cell.length_a   1.000
_cell.length_b   1.000
_cell.length_c   1.000
_cell.angle_alpha   90.00
_cell.angle_beta   90.00
_cell.angle_gamma   90.00
#
_symmetry.space_group_name_H-M   'P 1'
#
loop_
_entity.id
_entity.type
_entity.pdbx_description
1 polymer ?
#
loop_
_entity_poly.entity_id
_entity_poly.type
_entity_poly.pdbx_seq_one_letter_code
_entity_poly.pdbx_strand_id
1 'polypeptide(L)'
;MVTKNLLFEIGVEDLPSKNIKSFLEKIKNNIEVNLDKNNIKFSESKFYFTNLRLIFLINDVTEEIIHEKKLIKGPPLNKCFDKQNNLTRTGEGFAKKHNVNFNELNTKEIKGEDYVFFEKPELLIKTSNIIPQILEKALLEVEEQKKMKWGSADIFFIRPIRWMLLIFGDESISAEILSIKTDNFTYGHRWLSNKKMQIQDQKQFFDFLKTQNIMYDHVKRKDFILENVKKIISKEKCDEKIQEELLEELSAMTESPHFYLGRFPEKYLELPSEVLE
;
A
#
# COMPACT_ATOMS: atom_id res chain seq x y z
N MET A 1 1.96 -14.77 19.63
CA MET A 1 2.74 -13.90 18.73
C MET A 1 2.27 -12.48 18.99
N VAL A 2 3.19 -11.55 19.10
CA VAL A 2 2.85 -10.13 19.23
C VAL A 2 2.47 -9.62 17.84
N THR A 3 1.40 -8.83 17.77
CA THR A 3 0.90 -8.24 16.52
C THR A 3 0.76 -6.74 16.66
N LYS A 4 0.90 -6.02 15.57
CA LYS A 4 0.72 -4.57 15.47
C LYS A 4 -0.12 -4.23 14.25
N ASN A 5 -0.81 -3.11 14.27
CA ASN A 5 -1.51 -2.61 13.11
C ASN A 5 -0.56 -1.82 12.20
N LEU A 6 -0.71 -2.01 10.90
CA LEU A 6 0.03 -1.26 9.88
C LEU A 6 -0.89 -0.22 9.26
N LEU A 7 -0.49 1.03 9.33
CA LEU A 7 -1.13 2.16 8.67
C LEU A 7 -0.18 2.73 7.61
N PHE A 8 -0.63 2.76 6.36
CA PHE A 8 0.09 3.34 5.24
C PHE A 8 -0.81 4.34 4.51
N GLU A 9 -0.41 5.61 4.51
CA GLU A 9 -1.07 6.67 3.73
C GLU A 9 -0.16 7.14 2.61
N ILE A 10 -0.73 7.30 1.42
CA ILE A 10 -0.10 7.94 0.27
C ILE A 10 -0.91 9.19 -0.06
N GLY A 11 -0.33 10.36 0.18
CA GLY A 11 -0.89 11.63 -0.25
C GLY A 11 -0.49 11.91 -1.70
N VAL A 12 -1.47 12.28 -2.52
CA VAL A 12 -1.29 12.42 -3.97
C VAL A 12 -1.91 13.73 -4.48
N GLU A 13 -1.65 14.09 -5.73
CA GLU A 13 -2.45 15.04 -6.47
C GLU A 13 -3.80 14.42 -6.88
N ASP A 14 -4.76 15.25 -7.32
CA ASP A 14 -6.14 14.84 -7.56
C ASP A 14 -6.25 13.54 -8.37
N LEU A 15 -6.82 12.52 -7.72
CA LEU A 15 -7.03 11.19 -8.30
C LEU A 15 -8.16 11.21 -9.34
N PRO A 16 -8.08 10.36 -10.37
CA PRO A 16 -9.21 10.15 -11.26
C PRO A 16 -10.37 9.51 -10.48
N SER A 17 -11.59 9.98 -10.69
CA SER A 17 -12.79 9.43 -10.05
C SER A 17 -13.10 8.00 -10.53
N LYS A 18 -12.84 7.73 -11.82
CA LYS A 18 -13.10 6.41 -12.43
C LYS A 18 -12.03 5.39 -12.10
N ASN A 19 -12.45 4.17 -11.80
CA ASN A 19 -11.59 2.99 -11.55
C ASN A 19 -10.68 3.06 -10.31
N ILE A 20 -10.76 4.12 -9.50
CA ILE A 20 -9.89 4.26 -8.33
C ILE A 20 -10.08 3.11 -7.33
N LYS A 21 -11.31 2.66 -7.11
CA LYS A 21 -11.61 1.55 -6.21
C LYS A 21 -10.94 0.25 -6.67
N SER A 22 -11.08 -0.10 -7.95
CA SER A 22 -10.43 -1.28 -8.53
C SER A 22 -8.90 -1.20 -8.46
N PHE A 23 -8.33 -0.01 -8.68
CA PHE A 23 -6.90 0.22 -8.52
C PHE A 23 -6.42 -0.04 -7.09
N LEU A 24 -7.16 0.44 -6.09
CA LEU A 24 -6.84 0.22 -4.68
C LEU A 24 -7.02 -1.23 -4.24
N GLU A 25 -8.04 -1.91 -4.76
CA GLU A 25 -8.22 -3.35 -4.52
C GLU A 25 -7.02 -4.16 -5.02
N LYS A 26 -6.48 -3.83 -6.20
CA LYS A 26 -5.26 -4.47 -6.73
C LYS A 26 -4.06 -4.23 -5.80
N ILE A 27 -3.84 -2.98 -5.36
CA ILE A 27 -2.74 -2.67 -4.42
C ILE A 27 -2.91 -3.46 -3.13
N LYS A 28 -4.11 -3.44 -2.53
CA LYS A 28 -4.42 -4.18 -1.30
C LYS A 28 -4.11 -5.66 -1.46
N ASN A 29 -4.59 -6.28 -2.53
CA ASN A 29 -4.35 -7.70 -2.81
C ASN A 29 -2.85 -7.99 -3.00
N ASN A 30 -2.10 -7.11 -3.66
CA ASN A 30 -0.65 -7.25 -3.81
C ASN A 30 0.06 -7.14 -2.45
N ILE A 31 -0.38 -6.25 -1.56
CA ILE A 31 0.15 -6.16 -0.19
C ILE A 31 -0.08 -7.49 0.54
N GLU A 32 -1.31 -8.00 0.54
CA GLU A 32 -1.68 -9.28 1.17
C GLU A 32 -0.81 -10.43 0.66
N VAL A 33 -0.72 -10.58 -0.67
CA VAL A 33 0.10 -11.63 -1.31
C VAL A 33 1.57 -11.51 -0.95
N ASN A 34 2.11 -10.29 -0.87
CA ASN A 34 3.51 -10.09 -0.51
C ASN A 34 3.76 -10.28 1.00
N LEU A 35 2.79 -9.99 1.87
CA LEU A 35 2.85 -10.36 3.29
C LEU A 35 2.88 -11.88 3.46
N ASP A 36 1.97 -12.60 2.81
CA ASP A 36 1.91 -14.07 2.86
C ASP A 36 3.19 -14.73 2.32
N LYS A 37 3.75 -14.24 1.21
CA LYS A 37 5.03 -14.73 0.67
C LYS A 37 6.20 -14.59 1.64
N ASN A 38 6.12 -13.64 2.56
CA ASN A 38 7.13 -13.43 3.61
C ASN A 38 6.75 -14.09 4.94
N ASN A 39 5.72 -14.95 4.99
CA ASN A 39 5.19 -15.60 6.18
C ASN A 39 4.74 -14.60 7.27
N ILE A 40 4.31 -13.41 6.89
CA ILE A 40 3.76 -12.39 7.78
C ILE A 40 2.25 -12.60 7.85
N LYS A 41 1.73 -12.95 9.03
CA LYS A 41 0.30 -13.14 9.26
C LYS A 41 -0.35 -11.81 9.62
N PHE A 42 -1.61 -11.67 9.22
CA PHE A 42 -2.48 -10.53 9.54
C PHE A 42 -3.93 -11.01 9.64
N SER A 43 -4.82 -10.23 10.25
CA SER A 43 -6.22 -10.62 10.41
C SER A 43 -7.12 -10.05 9.31
N GLU A 44 -7.00 -8.77 9.03
CA GLU A 44 -7.85 -8.05 8.08
C GLU A 44 -7.07 -6.93 7.41
N SER A 45 -7.38 -6.69 6.14
CA SER A 45 -6.89 -5.52 5.42
C SER A 45 -8.04 -4.68 4.87
N LYS A 46 -7.92 -3.37 5.01
CA LYS A 46 -8.88 -2.39 4.51
C LYS A 46 -8.17 -1.29 3.73
N PHE A 47 -8.89 -0.68 2.81
CA PHE A 47 -8.46 0.57 2.21
C PHE A 47 -9.55 1.62 2.29
N TYR A 48 -9.12 2.86 2.37
CA TYR A 48 -9.95 4.04 2.26
C TYR A 48 -9.30 5.00 1.27
N PHE A 49 -10.09 5.89 0.71
CA PHE A 49 -9.54 6.91 -0.19
C PHE A 49 -10.38 8.18 -0.23
N THR A 50 -9.72 9.25 -0.62
CA THR A 50 -10.32 10.49 -1.07
C THR A 50 -9.70 10.85 -2.44
N ASN A 51 -10.05 11.99 -3.00
CA ASN A 51 -9.39 12.47 -4.21
C ASN A 51 -7.89 12.80 -4.01
N LEU A 52 -7.42 13.00 -2.77
CA LEU A 52 -6.06 13.43 -2.47
C LEU A 52 -5.24 12.42 -1.67
N ARG A 53 -5.80 11.29 -1.27
CA ARG A 53 -5.11 10.29 -0.43
C ARG A 53 -5.61 8.88 -0.62
N LEU A 54 -4.70 7.95 -0.50
CA LEU A 54 -4.93 6.51 -0.43
C LEU A 54 -4.49 6.05 0.96
N ILE A 55 -5.33 5.27 1.64
CA ILE A 55 -5.06 4.80 3.01
C ILE A 55 -5.22 3.29 3.03
N PHE A 56 -4.19 2.58 3.47
CA PHE A 56 -4.22 1.12 3.69
C PHE A 56 -4.05 0.85 5.17
N LEU A 57 -4.92 0.01 5.70
CA LEU A 57 -4.91 -0.43 7.08
C LEU A 57 -4.87 -1.95 7.10
N ILE A 58 -3.84 -2.52 7.72
CA ILE A 58 -3.73 -3.96 7.91
C ILE A 58 -3.65 -4.23 9.41
N ASN A 59 -4.61 -5.01 9.91
CA ASN A 59 -4.75 -5.29 11.33
C ASN A 59 -3.99 -6.55 11.73
N ASP A 60 -3.50 -6.57 12.98
CA ASP A 60 -2.87 -7.72 13.63
C ASP A 60 -1.71 -8.33 12.84
N VAL A 61 -0.89 -7.49 12.23
CA VAL A 61 0.30 -7.92 11.50
C VAL A 61 1.34 -8.44 12.49
N THR A 62 1.89 -9.62 12.25
CA THR A 62 2.92 -10.24 13.09
C THR A 62 4.16 -9.35 13.19
N GLU A 63 4.61 -9.05 14.43
CA GLU A 63 5.73 -8.12 14.66
C GLU A 63 7.08 -8.71 14.24
N GLU A 64 7.24 -10.02 14.37
CA GLU A 64 8.48 -10.73 14.09
C GLU A 64 8.18 -12.00 13.29
N ILE A 65 9.05 -12.31 12.35
CA ILE A 65 9.01 -13.55 11.57
C ILE A 65 10.26 -14.38 11.82
N ILE A 66 10.05 -15.68 11.95
CA ILE A 66 11.14 -16.64 12.06
C ILE A 66 11.41 -17.21 10.67
N HIS A 67 12.55 -16.90 10.10
CA HIS A 67 13.07 -17.66 8.98
C HIS A 67 13.66 -18.95 9.51
N GLU A 68 12.94 -20.04 9.27
CA GLU A 68 13.40 -21.37 9.69
C GLU A 68 14.79 -21.68 9.14
N LYS A 69 15.54 -22.44 9.95
CA LYS A 69 16.80 -23.02 9.55
C LYS A 69 16.65 -23.80 8.25
N LYS A 70 17.42 -23.46 7.24
CA LYS A 70 17.32 -24.10 5.91
C LYS A 70 18.67 -24.69 5.49
N LEU A 71 18.66 -25.98 5.20
CA LEU A 71 19.81 -26.66 4.61
C LEU A 71 19.80 -26.48 3.09
N ILE A 72 20.78 -25.75 2.58
CA ILE A 72 20.96 -25.53 1.14
C ILE A 72 22.01 -26.53 0.63
N LYS A 73 21.56 -27.42 -0.25
CA LYS A 73 22.45 -28.40 -0.90
C LYS A 73 23.39 -27.71 -1.87
N GLY A 74 24.67 -27.94 -1.71
CA GLY A 74 25.76 -27.51 -2.57
C GLY A 74 26.25 -28.59 -3.55
N PRO A 75 27.41 -28.38 -4.12
CA PRO A 75 28.03 -29.35 -5.02
C PRO A 75 28.51 -30.61 -4.28
N PRO A 76 28.75 -31.72 -5.00
CA PRO A 76 29.44 -32.90 -4.45
C PRO A 76 30.82 -32.53 -3.92
N LEU A 77 31.19 -33.11 -2.78
CA LEU A 77 32.46 -32.80 -2.09
C LEU A 77 33.69 -33.12 -3.00
N ASN A 78 33.60 -34.19 -3.79
CA ASN A 78 34.65 -34.61 -4.72
C ASN A 78 34.90 -33.59 -5.86
N LYS A 79 33.95 -32.70 -6.13
CA LYS A 79 34.09 -31.57 -7.08
C LYS A 79 34.58 -30.28 -6.44
N CYS A 80 34.61 -30.24 -5.12
CA CYS A 80 35.08 -29.07 -4.39
C CYS A 80 36.59 -29.05 -4.20
N PHE A 81 37.28 -30.18 -4.37
CA PHE A 81 38.71 -30.29 -4.27
C PHE A 81 39.31 -30.87 -5.54
N ASP A 82 40.51 -30.42 -5.87
CA ASP A 82 41.33 -31.00 -6.97
C ASP A 82 42.13 -32.23 -6.49
N LYS A 83 42.90 -32.85 -7.41
CA LYS A 83 43.75 -34.03 -7.10
C LYS A 83 44.87 -33.71 -6.11
N GLN A 84 45.17 -32.44 -5.87
CA GLN A 84 46.20 -31.95 -4.95
C GLN A 84 45.59 -31.42 -3.63
N ASN A 85 44.28 -31.66 -3.43
CA ASN A 85 43.53 -31.23 -2.26
C ASN A 85 43.38 -29.70 -2.10
N ASN A 86 43.50 -28.94 -3.20
CA ASN A 86 43.19 -27.51 -3.23
C ASN A 86 41.72 -27.28 -3.55
N LEU A 87 41.16 -26.21 -2.99
CA LEU A 87 39.77 -25.84 -3.23
C LEU A 87 39.59 -25.41 -4.68
N THR A 88 38.60 -26.00 -5.36
CA THR A 88 38.28 -25.66 -6.75
C THR A 88 37.40 -24.43 -6.83
N ARG A 89 37.28 -23.83 -8.03
CA ARG A 89 36.35 -22.71 -8.31
C ARG A 89 34.88 -23.04 -7.93
N THR A 90 34.50 -24.33 -8.00
CA THR A 90 33.15 -24.79 -7.63
C THR A 90 32.93 -24.68 -6.12
N GLY A 91 33.87 -25.12 -5.31
CA GLY A 91 33.81 -25.00 -3.84
C GLY A 91 33.90 -23.56 -3.38
N GLU A 92 34.85 -22.78 -3.94
CA GLU A 92 34.96 -21.34 -3.65
C GLU A 92 33.69 -20.56 -4.02
N GLY A 93 33.13 -20.84 -5.21
CA GLY A 93 31.93 -20.17 -5.70
C GLY A 93 30.73 -20.41 -4.79
N PHE A 94 30.56 -21.63 -4.27
CA PHE A 94 29.48 -21.94 -3.32
C PHE A 94 29.68 -21.22 -1.99
N ALA A 95 30.89 -21.23 -1.43
CA ALA A 95 31.24 -20.54 -0.19
C ALA A 95 31.02 -19.00 -0.32
N LYS A 96 31.54 -18.40 -1.40
CA LYS A 96 31.36 -16.98 -1.71
C LYS A 96 29.90 -16.58 -1.89
N LYS A 97 29.11 -17.41 -2.56
CA LYS A 97 27.67 -17.17 -2.76
C LYS A 97 26.91 -17.05 -1.42
N HIS A 98 27.35 -17.75 -0.40
CA HIS A 98 26.74 -17.75 0.92
C HIS A 98 27.51 -16.91 1.95
N ASN A 99 28.56 -16.22 1.52
CA ASN A 99 29.39 -15.32 2.34
C ASN A 99 29.97 -16.01 3.58
N VAL A 100 30.45 -17.27 3.42
CA VAL A 100 31.03 -18.10 4.47
C VAL A 100 32.36 -18.67 3.99
N ASN A 101 33.23 -19.10 4.94
CA ASN A 101 34.40 -19.87 4.60
C ASN A 101 34.02 -21.31 4.27
N PHE A 102 34.73 -21.97 3.34
CA PHE A 102 34.41 -23.34 2.95
C PHE A 102 34.46 -24.31 4.15
N ASN A 103 35.34 -24.09 5.11
CA ASN A 103 35.48 -24.91 6.32
C ASN A 103 34.28 -24.80 7.28
N GLU A 104 33.40 -23.81 7.12
CA GLU A 104 32.18 -23.63 7.90
C GLU A 104 30.98 -24.38 7.29
N LEU A 105 31.18 -25.00 6.13
CA LEU A 105 30.13 -25.75 5.45
C LEU A 105 30.08 -27.18 5.98
N ASN A 106 28.86 -27.68 6.16
CA ASN A 106 28.61 -29.05 6.59
C ASN A 106 28.65 -29.99 5.38
N THR A 107 29.06 -31.24 5.63
CA THR A 107 29.00 -32.32 4.62
C THR A 107 27.96 -33.34 5.04
N LYS A 108 27.20 -33.86 4.05
CA LYS A 108 26.21 -34.92 4.30
C LYS A 108 26.20 -35.88 3.11
N GLU A 109 26.21 -37.17 3.40
CA GLU A 109 26.11 -38.22 2.40
C GLU A 109 24.65 -38.30 1.87
N ILE A 110 24.55 -38.33 0.54
CA ILE A 110 23.29 -38.60 -0.17
C ILE A 110 23.54 -39.62 -1.26
N LYS A 111 22.89 -40.77 -1.16
CA LYS A 111 22.97 -41.88 -2.12
C LYS A 111 24.42 -42.34 -2.42
N GLY A 112 25.28 -42.38 -1.38
CA GLY A 112 26.65 -42.85 -1.51
C GLY A 112 27.64 -41.79 -1.98
N GLU A 113 27.24 -40.53 -2.08
CA GLU A 113 28.13 -39.40 -2.38
C GLU A 113 28.01 -38.32 -1.33
N ASP A 114 29.13 -37.73 -0.92
CA ASP A 114 29.20 -36.61 0.00
C ASP A 114 28.89 -35.29 -0.72
N TYR A 115 27.96 -34.52 -0.18
CA TYR A 115 27.62 -33.18 -0.67
C TYR A 115 27.93 -32.14 0.39
N VAL A 116 28.33 -30.96 -0.07
CA VAL A 116 28.51 -29.80 0.80
C VAL A 116 27.14 -29.16 1.05
N PHE A 117 26.91 -28.72 2.29
CA PHE A 117 25.68 -28.04 2.70
C PHE A 117 26.00 -26.74 3.40
N PHE A 118 25.26 -25.69 3.01
CA PHE A 118 25.19 -24.48 3.79
C PHE A 118 23.96 -24.51 4.69
N GLU A 119 24.19 -24.37 5.96
CA GLU A 119 23.14 -24.29 6.96
C GLU A 119 22.81 -22.82 7.21
N LYS A 120 21.74 -22.33 6.57
CA LYS A 120 21.24 -20.99 6.83
C LYS A 120 20.66 -20.97 8.26
N PRO A 121 21.21 -20.13 9.17
CA PRO A 121 20.73 -20.10 10.55
C PRO A 121 19.27 -19.62 10.60
N GLU A 122 18.60 -20.01 11.66
CA GLU A 122 17.32 -19.41 12.04
C GLU A 122 17.55 -17.93 12.33
N LEU A 123 16.76 -17.06 11.70
CA LEU A 123 16.86 -15.62 11.88
C LEU A 123 15.50 -15.08 12.30
N LEU A 124 15.47 -14.41 13.43
CA LEU A 124 14.35 -13.58 13.84
C LEU A 124 14.47 -12.23 13.15
N ILE A 125 13.50 -11.90 12.30
CA ILE A 125 13.49 -10.64 11.55
C ILE A 125 12.28 -9.83 12.00
N LYS A 126 12.50 -8.57 12.34
CA LYS A 126 11.40 -7.63 12.60
C LYS A 126 10.66 -7.34 11.32
N THR A 127 9.34 -7.45 11.35
CA THR A 127 8.47 -7.17 10.21
C THR A 127 8.61 -5.72 9.73
N SER A 128 8.84 -4.77 10.65
CA SER A 128 9.10 -3.37 10.32
C SER A 128 10.23 -3.16 9.32
N ASN A 129 11.25 -4.03 9.31
CA ASN A 129 12.38 -3.94 8.38
C ASN A 129 12.02 -4.38 6.95
N ILE A 130 10.96 -5.15 6.78
CA ILE A 130 10.57 -5.73 5.48
C ILE A 130 9.37 -4.99 4.88
N ILE A 131 8.51 -4.39 5.72
CA ILE A 131 7.31 -3.67 5.29
C ILE A 131 7.57 -2.70 4.13
N PRO A 132 8.61 -1.83 4.13
CA PRO A 132 8.82 -0.90 3.04
C PRO A 132 8.99 -1.58 1.68
N GLN A 133 9.75 -2.68 1.63
CA GLN A 133 9.97 -3.45 0.41
C GLN A 133 8.69 -4.14 -0.07
N ILE A 134 7.87 -4.63 0.86
CA ILE A 134 6.56 -5.23 0.54
C ILE A 134 5.63 -4.19 -0.08
N LEU A 135 5.55 -3.00 0.52
CA LEU A 135 4.70 -1.91 0.03
C LEU A 135 5.17 -1.40 -1.33
N GLU A 136 6.48 -1.16 -1.50
CA GLU A 136 7.03 -0.72 -2.79
C GLU A 136 6.73 -1.72 -3.90
N LYS A 137 6.99 -3.00 -3.63
CA LYS A 137 6.70 -4.06 -4.58
C LYS A 137 5.22 -4.13 -4.92
N ALA A 138 4.33 -4.03 -3.94
CA ALA A 138 2.89 -4.05 -4.15
C ALA A 138 2.42 -2.88 -5.03
N LEU A 139 3.03 -1.70 -4.89
CA LEU A 139 2.74 -0.53 -5.73
C LEU A 139 3.26 -0.69 -7.16
N LEU A 140 4.45 -1.27 -7.33
CA LEU A 140 5.08 -1.49 -8.65
C LEU A 140 4.36 -2.58 -9.46
N GLU A 141 3.86 -3.63 -8.81
CA GLU A 141 3.16 -4.76 -9.44
C GLU A 141 1.76 -4.41 -9.97
N VAL A 142 1.22 -3.22 -9.67
CA VAL A 142 -0.07 -2.81 -10.23
C VAL A 142 0.10 -2.32 -11.66
N GLU A 143 -0.50 -3.05 -12.58
CA GLU A 143 -0.64 -2.62 -13.97
C GLU A 143 -1.76 -1.60 -14.09
N GLU A 144 -1.44 -0.40 -14.52
CA GLU A 144 -2.38 0.66 -14.81
C GLU A 144 -1.99 1.33 -16.13
N GLN A 145 -2.98 1.57 -16.99
CA GLN A 145 -2.75 2.11 -18.35
C GLN A 145 -2.31 3.57 -18.35
N LYS A 146 -2.72 4.35 -17.34
CA LYS A 146 -2.46 5.78 -17.27
C LYS A 146 -1.63 6.13 -16.04
N LYS A 147 -0.34 5.89 -16.12
CA LYS A 147 0.62 6.33 -15.11
C LYS A 147 1.28 7.64 -15.55
N MET A 148 1.59 8.49 -14.59
CA MET A 148 2.31 9.75 -14.78
C MET A 148 3.72 9.61 -14.23
N LYS A 149 4.68 10.24 -14.92
CA LYS A 149 6.03 10.46 -14.43
C LYS A 149 6.13 11.89 -13.89
N TRP A 150 6.80 12.09 -12.78
CA TRP A 150 7.04 13.42 -12.24
C TRP A 150 8.45 13.51 -11.61
N GLY A 151 8.96 14.73 -11.49
CA GLY A 151 10.29 14.97 -10.94
C GLY A 151 11.40 14.41 -11.83
N SER A 152 12.56 14.14 -11.21
CA SER A 152 13.77 13.61 -11.86
C SER A 152 13.89 12.08 -11.80
N ALA A 153 13.08 11.41 -11.01
CA ALA A 153 13.11 9.97 -10.84
C ALA A 153 12.32 9.24 -11.94
N ASP A 154 12.75 8.04 -12.31
CA ASP A 154 12.04 7.16 -13.27
C ASP A 154 10.92 6.38 -12.59
N ILE A 155 10.02 7.13 -11.94
CA ILE A 155 8.89 6.58 -11.19
C ILE A 155 7.61 6.93 -11.90
N PHE A 156 6.74 5.93 -11.99
CA PHE A 156 5.42 6.06 -12.57
C PHE A 156 4.36 5.66 -11.55
N PHE A 157 3.43 6.56 -11.30
CA PHE A 157 2.26 6.30 -10.47
C PHE A 157 1.02 6.93 -11.09
N ILE A 158 -0.18 6.62 -10.60
CA ILE A 158 -1.43 7.15 -11.15
C ILE A 158 -1.52 8.68 -11.06
N ARG A 159 -0.92 9.27 -10.03
CA ARG A 159 -0.75 10.72 -9.82
C ARG A 159 0.56 10.99 -9.07
N PRO A 160 1.12 12.20 -9.16
CA PRO A 160 2.28 12.58 -8.36
C PRO A 160 2.04 12.39 -6.86
N ILE A 161 2.97 11.72 -6.21
CA ILE A 161 2.92 11.49 -4.77
C ILE A 161 3.53 12.69 -4.06
N ARG A 162 2.85 13.20 -3.02
CA ARG A 162 3.26 14.37 -2.25
C ARG A 162 3.86 14.03 -0.90
N TRP A 163 3.34 13.01 -0.25
CA TRP A 163 3.86 12.48 1.02
C TRP A 163 3.49 11.02 1.18
N MET A 164 4.23 10.34 2.03
CA MET A 164 3.88 9.01 2.51
C MET A 164 4.01 8.96 4.03
N LEU A 165 2.98 8.46 4.71
CA LEU A 165 3.00 8.17 6.14
C LEU A 165 3.01 6.66 6.31
N LEU A 166 3.92 6.16 7.17
CA LEU A 166 4.05 4.74 7.44
C LEU A 166 4.25 4.51 8.95
N ILE A 167 3.24 3.89 9.58
CA ILE A 167 3.23 3.59 11.01
C ILE A 167 2.94 2.12 11.22
N PHE A 168 3.71 1.48 12.08
CA PHE A 168 3.53 0.09 12.50
C PHE A 168 3.37 0.04 14.03
N GLY A 169 2.14 -0.12 14.50
CA GLY A 169 1.77 0.07 15.90
C GLY A 169 1.91 1.53 16.32
N ASP A 170 2.90 1.81 17.12
CA ASP A 170 3.33 3.14 17.62
C ASP A 170 4.68 3.58 17.04
N GLU A 171 5.25 2.78 16.14
CA GLU A 171 6.55 3.03 15.51
C GLU A 171 6.36 3.64 14.12
N SER A 172 6.98 4.79 13.88
CA SER A 172 7.10 5.36 12.53
C SER A 172 8.26 4.70 11.79
N ILE A 173 7.97 4.11 10.63
CA ILE A 173 9.00 3.51 9.78
C ILE A 173 9.49 4.56 8.78
N SER A 174 10.76 4.97 8.95
CA SER A 174 11.44 5.85 7.98
C SER A 174 12.15 5.00 6.93
N ALA A 175 11.67 5.04 5.70
CA ALA A 175 12.20 4.31 4.56
C ALA A 175 12.03 5.13 3.28
N GLU A 176 12.53 4.62 2.17
CA GLU A 176 12.29 5.18 0.85
C GLU A 176 11.43 4.19 0.06
N ILE A 177 10.28 4.65 -0.42
CA ILE A 177 9.34 3.89 -1.26
C ILE A 177 9.07 4.71 -2.51
N LEU A 178 9.31 4.15 -3.69
CA LEU A 178 9.21 4.87 -4.96
C LEU A 178 10.00 6.20 -4.95
N SER A 179 11.22 6.18 -4.40
CA SER A 179 12.09 7.35 -4.18
C SER A 179 11.46 8.49 -3.37
N ILE A 180 10.40 8.20 -2.60
CA ILE A 180 9.77 9.12 -1.66
C ILE A 180 10.03 8.63 -0.24
N LYS A 181 10.55 9.53 0.59
CA LYS A 181 10.80 9.21 1.99
C LYS A 181 9.49 9.12 2.76
N THR A 182 9.29 8.00 3.44
CA THR A 182 8.18 7.86 4.38
C THR A 182 8.48 8.62 5.68
N ASP A 183 7.43 9.15 6.28
CA ASP A 183 7.50 9.95 7.50
C ASP A 183 6.28 9.64 8.40
N ASN A 184 6.14 10.33 9.51
CA ASN A 184 4.98 10.24 10.39
C ASN A 184 4.05 11.47 10.29
N PHE A 185 4.11 12.20 9.18
CA PHE A 185 3.26 13.37 8.97
C PHE A 185 2.14 13.10 7.99
N THR A 186 0.95 13.63 8.30
CA THR A 186 -0.16 13.77 7.36
C THR A 186 -0.61 15.23 7.27
N TYR A 187 -1.50 15.51 6.35
CA TYR A 187 -2.01 16.85 6.09
C TYR A 187 -3.53 16.88 6.25
N GLY A 188 -4.06 18.00 6.71
CA GLY A 188 -5.48 18.28 6.75
C GLY A 188 -6.07 18.52 5.36
N HIS A 189 -7.33 19.00 5.34
CA HIS A 189 -8.00 19.33 4.09
C HIS A 189 -7.28 20.46 3.36
N ARG A 190 -6.96 20.25 2.08
CA ARG A 190 -6.10 21.13 1.26
C ARG A 190 -6.53 22.61 1.29
N TRP A 191 -7.82 22.87 1.24
CA TRP A 191 -8.37 24.22 1.13
C TRP A 191 -8.92 24.76 2.44
N LEU A 192 -9.45 23.88 3.32
CA LEU A 192 -10.11 24.32 4.56
C LEU A 192 -9.12 24.53 5.71
N SER A 193 -8.04 23.77 5.77
CA SER A 193 -7.13 23.83 6.91
C SER A 193 -5.65 23.69 6.57
N ASN A 194 -5.28 22.90 5.56
CA ASN A 194 -3.93 22.57 5.13
C ASN A 194 -2.89 22.39 6.28
N LYS A 195 -3.39 21.88 7.42
CA LYS A 195 -2.61 21.72 8.64
C LYS A 195 -1.75 20.46 8.53
N LYS A 196 -0.43 20.60 8.71
CA LYS A 196 0.49 19.46 8.86
C LYS A 196 0.42 18.95 10.30
N MET A 197 0.29 17.64 10.49
CA MET A 197 0.18 17.00 11.80
C MET A 197 1.11 15.80 11.87
N GLN A 198 1.87 15.73 12.97
CA GLN A 198 2.63 14.54 13.32
C GLN A 198 1.73 13.51 13.96
N ILE A 199 1.78 12.28 13.49
CA ILE A 199 0.95 11.16 13.89
C ILE A 199 1.79 10.14 14.64
N GLN A 200 1.30 9.69 15.79
CA GLN A 200 1.99 8.69 16.61
C GLN A 200 1.40 7.29 16.42
N ASP A 201 0.07 7.21 16.22
CA ASP A 201 -0.64 5.95 16.07
C ASP A 201 -1.85 6.07 15.13
N GLN A 202 -2.44 4.93 14.80
CA GLN A 202 -3.61 4.82 13.95
C GLN A 202 -4.82 5.62 14.47
N LYS A 203 -5.06 5.62 15.77
CA LYS A 203 -6.22 6.31 16.36
C LYS A 203 -6.09 7.82 16.17
N GLN A 204 -4.92 8.36 16.49
CA GLN A 204 -4.63 9.78 16.30
C GLN A 204 -4.77 10.20 14.82
N PHE A 205 -4.36 9.34 13.89
CA PHE A 205 -4.53 9.58 12.45
C PHE A 205 -5.99 9.77 12.07
N PHE A 206 -6.85 8.81 12.39
CA PHE A 206 -8.26 8.89 12.03
C PHE A 206 -9.01 10.00 12.76
N ASP A 207 -8.68 10.25 14.02
CA ASP A 207 -9.26 11.37 14.79
C ASP A 207 -8.84 12.72 14.19
N PHE A 208 -7.58 12.86 13.76
CA PHE A 208 -7.14 14.04 13.05
C PHE A 208 -7.92 14.25 11.75
N LEU A 209 -8.06 13.25 10.88
CA LEU A 209 -8.82 13.38 9.63
C LEU A 209 -10.26 13.85 9.89
N LYS A 210 -10.92 13.32 10.92
CA LYS A 210 -12.27 13.76 11.32
C LYS A 210 -12.29 15.21 11.75
N THR A 211 -11.32 15.66 12.57
CA THR A 211 -11.25 17.07 13.02
C THR A 211 -10.98 18.03 11.87
N GLN A 212 -10.42 17.56 10.77
CA GLN A 212 -10.15 18.33 9.55
C GLN A 212 -11.32 18.23 8.54
N ASN A 213 -12.48 17.68 8.94
CA ASN A 213 -13.66 17.47 8.10
C ASN A 213 -13.36 16.58 6.87
N ILE A 214 -12.44 15.62 6.99
CA ILE A 214 -12.10 14.69 5.92
C ILE A 214 -12.89 13.40 6.12
N MET A 215 -13.84 13.14 5.23
CA MET A 215 -14.58 11.89 5.17
C MET A 215 -13.76 10.86 4.39
N TYR A 216 -12.76 10.25 5.04
CA TYR A 216 -11.83 9.31 4.41
C TYR A 216 -12.50 8.00 3.97
N ASP A 217 -13.54 7.55 4.67
CA ASP A 217 -14.32 6.35 4.35
C ASP A 217 -15.21 6.63 3.14
N HIS A 218 -14.83 6.11 2.00
CA HIS A 218 -15.51 6.35 0.73
C HIS A 218 -16.93 5.78 0.69
N VAL A 219 -17.20 4.68 1.43
CA VAL A 219 -18.55 4.09 1.52
C VAL A 219 -19.46 5.03 2.31
N LYS A 220 -19.04 5.42 3.51
CA LYS A 220 -19.79 6.36 4.35
C LYS A 220 -19.97 7.72 3.67
N ARG A 221 -18.98 8.17 2.92
CA ARG A 221 -19.07 9.42 2.16
C ARG A 221 -20.12 9.35 1.06
N LYS A 222 -20.16 8.22 0.33
CA LYS A 222 -21.20 7.96 -0.68
C LYS A 222 -22.58 7.95 -0.06
N ASP A 223 -22.77 7.22 1.06
CA ASP A 223 -24.04 7.17 1.78
C ASP A 223 -24.48 8.55 2.27
N PHE A 224 -23.55 9.32 2.83
CA PHE A 224 -23.80 10.68 3.28
C PHE A 224 -24.25 11.60 2.12
N ILE A 225 -23.62 11.50 0.96
CA ILE A 225 -24.02 12.26 -0.24
C ILE A 225 -25.44 11.85 -0.65
N LEU A 226 -25.70 10.55 -0.76
CA LEU A 226 -26.99 10.01 -1.17
C LEU A 226 -28.13 10.47 -0.25
N GLU A 227 -27.92 10.39 1.07
CA GLU A 227 -28.93 10.84 2.05
C GLU A 227 -29.27 12.34 1.93
N ASN A 228 -28.24 13.17 1.75
CA ASN A 228 -28.45 14.61 1.63
C ASN A 228 -29.10 15.01 0.31
N VAL A 229 -28.73 14.38 -0.79
CA VAL A 229 -29.38 14.57 -2.09
C VAL A 229 -30.85 14.15 -2.00
N LYS A 230 -31.18 13.00 -1.42
CA LYS A 230 -32.59 12.56 -1.20
C LYS A 230 -33.39 13.56 -0.36
N LYS A 231 -32.81 14.15 0.68
CA LYS A 231 -33.48 15.18 1.50
C LYS A 231 -33.81 16.42 0.67
N ILE A 232 -32.88 16.84 -0.22
CA ILE A 232 -33.10 18.00 -1.10
C ILE A 232 -34.22 17.70 -2.11
N ILE A 233 -34.15 16.56 -2.81
CA ILE A 233 -35.15 16.09 -3.79
C ILE A 233 -36.53 16.06 -3.14
N SER A 234 -36.66 15.46 -1.95
CA SER A 234 -37.94 15.39 -1.22
C SER A 234 -38.47 16.77 -0.85
N LYS A 235 -37.61 17.69 -0.42
CA LYS A 235 -37.98 19.06 -0.04
C LYS A 235 -38.47 19.88 -1.23
N GLU A 236 -37.80 19.76 -2.36
CA GLU A 236 -38.15 20.52 -3.59
C GLU A 236 -39.25 19.80 -4.41
N LYS A 237 -39.70 18.62 -3.99
CA LYS A 237 -40.71 17.78 -4.67
C LYS A 237 -40.33 17.46 -6.12
N CYS A 238 -39.04 17.23 -6.37
CA CYS A 238 -38.51 16.78 -7.64
C CYS A 238 -38.68 15.26 -7.79
N ASP A 239 -38.93 14.81 -9.02
CA ASP A 239 -38.95 13.37 -9.35
C ASP A 239 -37.68 12.99 -10.10
N GLU A 240 -36.54 13.09 -9.39
CA GLU A 240 -35.22 12.84 -9.94
C GLU A 240 -34.70 11.44 -9.59
N LYS A 241 -34.16 10.75 -10.58
CA LYS A 241 -33.46 9.48 -10.36
C LYS A 241 -31.98 9.74 -10.15
N ILE A 242 -31.48 9.32 -8.98
CA ILE A 242 -30.04 9.39 -8.67
C ILE A 242 -29.33 8.29 -9.46
N GLN A 243 -28.43 8.69 -10.37
CA GLN A 243 -27.60 7.75 -11.11
C GLN A 243 -26.45 7.27 -10.22
N GLU A 244 -26.34 5.93 -10.07
CA GLU A 244 -25.34 5.31 -9.20
C GLU A 244 -23.91 5.63 -9.61
N GLU A 245 -23.63 5.63 -10.94
CA GLU A 245 -22.30 5.96 -11.47
C GLU A 245 -21.89 7.40 -11.15
N LEU A 246 -22.81 8.36 -11.29
CA LEU A 246 -22.57 9.76 -10.95
C LEU A 246 -22.32 9.92 -9.44
N LEU A 247 -23.05 9.21 -8.61
CA LEU A 247 -22.88 9.22 -7.15
C LEU A 247 -21.49 8.69 -6.75
N GLU A 248 -21.03 7.61 -7.37
CA GLU A 248 -19.68 7.09 -7.15
C GLU A 248 -18.61 8.07 -7.58
N GLU A 249 -18.76 8.68 -8.74
CA GLU A 249 -17.85 9.69 -9.26
C GLU A 249 -17.77 10.92 -8.34
N LEU A 250 -18.90 11.50 -7.96
CA LEU A 250 -18.97 12.63 -7.03
C LEU A 250 -18.34 12.29 -5.67
N SER A 251 -18.63 11.10 -5.15
CA SER A 251 -18.01 10.62 -3.92
C SER A 251 -16.49 10.53 -4.02
N ALA A 252 -15.95 10.11 -5.15
CA ALA A 252 -14.51 9.99 -5.35
C ALA A 252 -13.80 11.35 -5.50
N MET A 253 -14.51 12.39 -5.93
CA MET A 253 -13.94 13.72 -6.22
C MET A 253 -13.83 14.67 -5.02
N THR A 254 -14.33 14.31 -3.85
CA THR A 254 -14.35 15.20 -2.67
C THR A 254 -13.93 14.52 -1.39
N GLU A 255 -13.29 15.26 -0.49
CA GLU A 255 -13.01 14.85 0.89
C GLU A 255 -14.07 15.33 1.88
N SER A 256 -14.75 16.46 1.57
CA SER A 256 -15.68 17.16 2.45
C SER A 256 -16.88 17.63 1.62
N PRO A 257 -17.87 16.77 1.37
CA PRO A 257 -19.01 17.12 0.55
C PRO A 257 -19.91 18.17 1.22
N HIS A 258 -20.24 19.22 0.46
CA HIS A 258 -21.20 20.25 0.83
C HIS A 258 -22.28 20.35 -0.25
N PHE A 259 -23.49 20.73 0.12
CA PHE A 259 -24.65 20.72 -0.76
C PHE A 259 -25.22 22.11 -0.88
N TYR A 260 -25.44 22.55 -2.12
CA TYR A 260 -26.05 23.82 -2.43
C TYR A 260 -27.14 23.63 -3.48
N LEU A 261 -28.30 24.21 -3.28
CA LEU A 261 -29.37 24.25 -4.26
C LEU A 261 -29.16 25.46 -5.17
N GLY A 262 -28.78 25.22 -6.41
CA GLY A 262 -28.73 26.27 -7.44
C GLY A 262 -30.11 26.52 -8.03
N ARG A 263 -30.33 27.74 -8.48
CA ARG A 263 -31.52 28.14 -9.27
C ARG A 263 -31.05 28.87 -10.51
N PHE A 264 -31.78 28.71 -11.61
CA PHE A 264 -31.55 29.40 -12.85
C PHE A 264 -32.81 30.13 -13.33
N PRO A 265 -32.67 31.19 -14.12
CA PRO A 265 -33.82 31.93 -14.67
C PRO A 265 -34.67 31.08 -15.61
N GLU A 266 -36.01 31.23 -15.53
CA GLU A 266 -36.98 30.45 -16.35
C GLU A 266 -36.73 30.53 -17.87
N LYS A 267 -36.16 31.62 -18.35
CA LYS A 267 -35.78 31.76 -19.78
C LYS A 267 -34.95 30.63 -20.36
N TYR A 268 -34.19 29.91 -19.52
CA TYR A 268 -33.40 28.77 -19.96
C TYR A 268 -34.23 27.50 -20.18
N LEU A 269 -35.49 27.47 -19.74
CA LEU A 269 -36.40 26.37 -20.04
C LEU A 269 -36.93 26.40 -21.49
N GLU A 270 -36.66 27.48 -22.21
CA GLU A 270 -36.95 27.60 -23.68
C GLU A 270 -35.90 26.88 -24.54
N LEU A 271 -34.80 26.37 -23.93
CA LEU A 271 -33.81 25.59 -24.63
C LEU A 271 -34.38 24.22 -25.04
N PRO A 272 -33.88 23.61 -26.15
CA PRO A 272 -34.27 22.28 -26.56
C PRO A 272 -34.06 21.26 -25.43
N SER A 273 -34.93 20.25 -25.32
CA SER A 273 -34.87 19.19 -24.31
C SER A 273 -33.51 18.49 -24.27
N GLU A 274 -32.88 18.30 -25.41
CA GLU A 274 -31.57 17.67 -25.59
C GLU A 274 -30.41 18.46 -24.93
N VAL A 275 -30.65 19.72 -24.57
CA VAL A 275 -29.68 20.58 -23.90
C VAL A 275 -29.97 20.63 -22.38
N LEU A 276 -31.21 20.34 -22.00
CA LEU A 276 -31.66 20.39 -20.61
C LEU A 276 -31.50 19.05 -19.88
N GLU A 277 -31.45 17.93 -20.61
CA GLU A 277 -31.19 16.57 -20.11
C GLU A 277 -29.69 16.23 -20.14
#